data_4593e53d8efda6e1658d2aaffe72f146
#
_entry.id   4593e53d8efda6e1658d2aaffe72f146
#
_cell.length_a   1.000
_cell.length_b   1.000
_cell.length_c   1.000
_cell.angle_alpha   90.00
_cell.angle_beta   90.00
_cell.angle_gamma   90.00
#
_symmetry.space_group_name_H-M   'P 1'
#
loop_
_entity.id
_entity.type
_entity.pdbx_description
1 polymer ?
#
loop_
_entity_poly.entity_id
_entity_poly.type
_entity_poly.pdbx_seq_one_letter_code
_entity_poly.pdbx_strand_id
1 'polypeptide(L)'
;SSVASLEAGGITQAIGAYQVEVNGKKVTFIDTPGHEAFTKMRSRGASVTDIVVLIVAANDGVMPQTKEAIDHAKAAHVPIVVAVNKVDLKDANVEKVLTELTEYGLVPEQYGGDVITCNISAKTGEGVKELLETLLLVSEMAELKANPNRYATGTVLEARTDQKVGTVVSLLVQSGTLRLGDPVVIGTSYGKIRTLKDDKGNNITEALPSTPVEVTGINDLPLAGDKFMAFETEKEARNISLERQTRSREADTNKTGMSLDDLFSIVEAGEKEINVVLKCDVKGSEEAVKQSLSKIN
;
A
#
# COMPACT_ATOMS: atom_id res chain seq x y z
N SER A 1 -12.13 8.77 5.38
CA SER A 1 -12.42 7.33 5.55
C SER A 1 -12.82 7.06 7.00
N SER A 2 -13.69 6.09 7.22
CA SER A 2 -14.07 5.63 8.58
C SER A 2 -13.07 4.60 9.15
N VAL A 3 -12.00 4.29 8.45
CA VAL A 3 -11.02 3.25 8.82
C VAL A 3 -10.35 3.57 10.14
N ALA A 4 -9.81 4.77 10.30
CA ALA A 4 -9.12 5.18 11.53
C ALA A 4 -10.01 5.15 12.79
N SER A 5 -11.33 5.33 12.65
CA SER A 5 -12.25 5.27 13.80
C SER A 5 -12.51 3.85 14.31
N LEU A 6 -12.17 2.83 13.53
CA LEU A 6 -12.33 1.41 13.85
C LEU A 6 -11.03 0.77 14.37
N GLU A 7 -9.88 1.43 14.18
CA GLU A 7 -8.59 0.93 14.62
C GLU A 7 -8.21 1.41 16.03
N ALA A 8 -7.42 0.60 16.74
CA ALA A 8 -6.93 0.91 18.07
C ALA A 8 -6.09 2.19 18.05
N GLY A 9 -6.39 3.15 18.93
CA GLY A 9 -5.70 4.43 19.01
C GLY A 9 -6.19 5.50 18.03
N GLY A 10 -7.18 5.22 17.17
CA GLY A 10 -7.77 6.20 16.24
C GLY A 10 -6.84 6.65 15.11
N ILE A 11 -5.83 5.85 14.78
CA ILE A 11 -4.89 6.09 13.69
C ILE A 11 -4.90 4.90 12.72
N THR A 12 -4.64 5.15 11.44
CA THR A 12 -4.49 4.09 10.43
C THR A 12 -3.24 3.26 10.72
N GLN A 13 -3.38 1.95 10.88
CA GLN A 13 -2.29 1.01 11.21
C GLN A 13 -2.09 -0.06 10.13
N ALA A 14 -3.06 -0.26 9.24
CA ALA A 14 -3.00 -1.18 8.11
C ALA A 14 -3.25 -0.45 6.79
N ILE A 15 -2.85 -1.04 5.66
CA ILE A 15 -3.18 -0.50 4.34
C ILE A 15 -4.66 -0.78 4.07
N GLY A 16 -5.46 0.28 3.99
CA GLY A 16 -6.85 0.24 3.56
C GLY A 16 -7.00 0.63 2.09
N ALA A 17 -7.96 0.04 1.38
CA ALA A 17 -8.31 0.47 0.03
C ALA A 17 -9.83 0.53 -0.13
N TYR A 18 -10.32 1.59 -0.75
CA TYR A 18 -11.76 1.79 -0.97
C TYR A 18 -12.02 2.61 -2.24
N GLN A 19 -13.20 2.43 -2.81
CA GLN A 19 -13.62 3.14 -4.00
C GLN A 19 -14.59 4.28 -3.67
N VAL A 20 -14.38 5.41 -4.35
CA VAL A 20 -15.28 6.57 -4.33
C VAL A 20 -15.72 6.87 -5.75
N GLU A 21 -17.00 7.15 -5.93
CA GLU A 21 -17.52 7.61 -7.21
C GLU A 21 -17.50 9.13 -7.28
N VAL A 22 -16.84 9.66 -8.31
CA VAL A 22 -16.69 11.10 -8.57
C VAL A 22 -17.12 11.33 -10.01
N ASN A 23 -18.16 12.13 -10.22
CA ASN A 23 -18.69 12.48 -11.56
C ASN A 23 -18.93 11.22 -12.45
N GLY A 24 -19.45 10.12 -11.87
CA GLY A 24 -19.71 8.86 -12.56
C GLY A 24 -18.47 8.00 -12.85
N LYS A 25 -17.28 8.42 -12.40
CA LYS A 25 -16.04 7.65 -12.50
C LYS A 25 -15.62 7.13 -11.13
N LYS A 26 -15.06 5.92 -11.10
CA LYS A 26 -14.55 5.31 -9.87
C LYS A 26 -13.09 5.66 -9.66
N VAL A 27 -12.78 6.17 -8.48
CA VAL A 27 -11.42 6.43 -8.00
C VAL A 27 -11.15 5.53 -6.81
N THR A 28 -10.05 4.80 -6.85
CA THR A 28 -9.64 3.93 -5.74
C THR A 28 -8.59 4.64 -4.90
N PHE A 29 -8.90 4.82 -3.63
CA PHE A 29 -7.96 5.35 -2.64
C PHE A 29 -7.30 4.20 -1.90
N ILE A 30 -5.97 4.31 -1.76
CA ILE A 30 -5.16 3.45 -0.88
C ILE A 30 -4.70 4.33 0.27
N ASP A 31 -5.23 4.05 1.45
CA ASP A 31 -4.90 4.75 2.68
C ASP A 31 -3.71 4.06 3.35
N THR A 32 -2.66 4.83 3.66
CA THR A 32 -1.45 4.33 4.30
C THR A 32 -1.19 5.03 5.62
N PRO A 33 -0.67 4.32 6.65
CA PRO A 33 -0.34 4.94 7.93
C PRO A 33 0.67 6.08 7.79
N GLY A 34 0.44 7.20 8.48
CA GLY A 34 1.34 8.36 8.48
C GLY A 34 2.54 8.24 9.42
N HIS A 35 2.51 7.34 10.41
CA HIS A 35 3.55 7.20 11.42
C HIS A 35 4.86 6.66 10.83
N GLU A 36 6.01 7.11 11.34
CA GLU A 36 7.35 6.73 10.85
C GLU A 36 7.64 5.22 10.86
N ALA A 37 7.03 4.46 11.77
CA ALA A 37 7.18 3.01 11.84
C ALA A 37 6.70 2.29 10.56
N PHE A 38 5.85 2.93 9.75
CA PHE A 38 5.20 2.31 8.58
C PHE A 38 5.79 2.72 7.22
N THR A 39 7.09 3.06 7.18
CA THR A 39 7.83 3.45 5.97
C THR A 39 7.61 2.49 4.79
N LYS A 40 7.70 1.18 5.03
CA LYS A 40 7.49 0.16 3.97
C LYS A 40 6.06 0.17 3.42
N MET A 41 5.06 0.47 4.24
CA MET A 41 3.67 0.56 3.79
C MET A 41 3.47 1.77 2.88
N ARG A 42 4.06 2.93 3.20
CA ARG A 42 4.04 4.13 2.34
C ARG A 42 4.75 3.89 1.00
N SER A 43 5.95 3.32 1.04
CA SER A 43 6.70 2.96 -0.18
C SER A 43 5.90 1.99 -1.08
N ARG A 44 5.26 1.00 -0.48
CA ARG A 44 4.40 0.04 -1.18
C ARG A 44 3.16 0.74 -1.76
N GLY A 45 2.48 1.57 -0.99
CA GLY A 45 1.35 2.38 -1.46
C GLY A 45 1.74 3.18 -2.70
N ALA A 46 2.83 3.96 -2.64
CA ALA A 46 3.31 4.75 -3.77
C ALA A 46 3.64 3.90 -5.01
N SER A 47 4.19 2.69 -4.84
CA SER A 47 4.58 1.82 -5.96
C SER A 47 3.43 1.14 -6.69
N VAL A 48 2.22 1.17 -6.15
CA VAL A 48 1.04 0.51 -6.73
C VAL A 48 -0.04 1.49 -7.18
N THR A 49 0.15 2.78 -6.93
CA THR A 49 -0.78 3.86 -7.28
C THR A 49 -0.34 4.61 -8.54
N ASP A 50 -1.29 5.29 -9.18
CA ASP A 50 -1.05 6.12 -10.35
C ASP A 50 -0.81 7.58 -9.98
N ILE A 51 -1.34 8.03 -8.82
CA ILE A 51 -1.21 9.40 -8.30
C ILE A 51 -1.05 9.31 -6.78
N VAL A 52 -0.17 10.12 -6.22
CA VAL A 52 -0.03 10.29 -4.77
C VAL A 52 -0.70 11.59 -4.33
N VAL A 53 -1.59 11.50 -3.35
CA VAL A 53 -2.14 12.68 -2.67
C VAL A 53 -1.33 12.89 -1.38
N LEU A 54 -0.52 13.95 -1.38
CA LEU A 54 0.28 14.34 -0.22
C LEU A 54 -0.53 15.30 0.65
N ILE A 55 -0.90 14.87 1.84
CA ILE A 55 -1.65 15.72 2.77
C ILE A 55 -0.70 16.39 3.75
N VAL A 56 -0.75 17.72 3.78
CA VAL A 56 0.06 18.54 4.70
C VAL A 56 -0.86 19.45 5.50
N ALA A 57 -0.71 19.49 6.81
CA ALA A 57 -1.53 20.36 7.66
C ALA A 57 -1.02 21.81 7.60
N ALA A 58 -1.95 22.75 7.35
CA ALA A 58 -1.63 24.16 7.19
C ALA A 58 -1.05 24.84 8.44
N ASN A 59 -1.31 24.27 9.63
CA ASN A 59 -0.78 24.76 10.89
C ASN A 59 0.59 24.16 11.25
N ASP A 60 0.86 22.91 10.83
CA ASP A 60 2.06 22.17 11.23
C ASP A 60 3.22 22.38 10.21
N GLY A 61 2.92 22.49 8.93
CA GLY A 61 3.90 22.59 7.84
C GLY A 61 4.46 21.22 7.42
N VAL A 62 5.62 21.21 6.77
CA VAL A 62 6.28 20.00 6.27
C VAL A 62 7.02 19.28 7.40
N MET A 63 6.49 18.16 7.84
CA MET A 63 7.04 17.31 8.90
C MET A 63 8.03 16.26 8.32
N PRO A 64 8.90 15.62 9.14
CA PRO A 64 9.81 14.60 8.66
C PRO A 64 9.15 13.45 7.90
N GLN A 65 7.94 13.03 8.34
CA GLN A 65 7.15 12.00 7.65
C GLN A 65 6.63 12.48 6.28
N THR A 66 6.36 13.78 6.15
CA THR A 66 5.97 14.40 4.87
C THR A 66 7.12 14.32 3.87
N LYS A 67 8.34 14.65 4.30
CA LYS A 67 9.55 14.52 3.49
C LYS A 67 9.75 13.08 3.01
N GLU A 68 9.65 12.11 3.90
CA GLU A 68 9.75 10.69 3.56
C GLU A 68 8.69 10.28 2.51
N ALA A 69 7.43 10.75 2.65
CA ALA A 69 6.39 10.48 1.69
C ALA A 69 6.69 11.08 0.30
N ILE A 70 7.27 12.29 0.26
CA ILE A 70 7.75 12.93 -0.99
C ILE A 70 8.83 12.07 -1.64
N ASP A 71 9.82 11.62 -0.87
CA ASP A 71 10.92 10.79 -1.37
C ASP A 71 10.40 9.46 -1.95
N HIS A 72 9.42 8.82 -1.30
CA HIS A 72 8.79 7.60 -1.81
C HIS A 72 8.01 7.83 -3.11
N ALA A 73 7.23 8.91 -3.20
CA ALA A 73 6.49 9.25 -4.41
C ALA A 73 7.43 9.54 -5.59
N LYS A 74 8.50 10.31 -5.34
CA LYS A 74 9.53 10.60 -6.34
C LYS A 74 10.27 9.33 -6.80
N ALA A 75 10.63 8.46 -5.86
CA ALA A 75 11.28 7.17 -6.18
C ALA A 75 10.37 6.24 -7.00
N ALA A 76 9.06 6.33 -6.81
CA ALA A 76 8.07 5.58 -7.58
C ALA A 76 7.73 6.25 -8.93
N HIS A 77 8.25 7.46 -9.22
CA HIS A 77 7.95 8.25 -10.41
C HIS A 77 6.44 8.52 -10.62
N VAL A 78 5.73 8.74 -9.53
CA VAL A 78 4.28 8.96 -9.53
C VAL A 78 3.98 10.46 -9.37
N PRO A 79 3.03 11.04 -10.14
CA PRO A 79 2.59 12.43 -9.95
C PRO A 79 2.11 12.68 -8.53
N ILE A 80 2.45 13.86 -8.00
CA ILE A 80 2.06 14.27 -6.65
C ILE A 80 1.07 15.43 -6.75
N VAL A 81 -0.09 15.26 -6.12
CA VAL A 81 -1.06 16.34 -5.87
C VAL A 81 -1.00 16.67 -4.39
N VAL A 82 -0.80 17.91 -4.03
CA VAL A 82 -0.71 18.34 -2.63
C VAL A 82 -2.08 18.82 -2.14
N ALA A 83 -2.53 18.28 -1.02
CA ALA A 83 -3.70 18.74 -0.31
C ALA A 83 -3.28 19.42 1.00
N VAL A 84 -3.36 20.74 1.05
CA VAL A 84 -3.09 21.52 2.26
C VAL A 84 -4.35 21.49 3.12
N ASN A 85 -4.30 20.70 4.20
CA ASN A 85 -5.45 20.41 5.06
C ASN A 85 -5.48 21.31 6.29
N LYS A 86 -6.62 21.33 6.98
CA LYS A 86 -6.89 22.11 8.20
C LYS A 86 -6.90 23.63 7.95
N VAL A 87 -7.33 24.08 6.76
CA VAL A 87 -7.42 25.52 6.44
C VAL A 87 -8.47 26.25 7.27
N ASP A 88 -9.37 25.54 7.95
CA ASP A 88 -10.36 26.04 8.89
C ASP A 88 -9.77 26.53 10.22
N LEU A 89 -8.52 26.22 10.52
CA LEU A 89 -7.87 26.62 11.77
C LEU A 89 -7.39 28.08 11.70
N LYS A 90 -7.42 28.76 12.86
CA LYS A 90 -7.02 30.18 12.95
C LYS A 90 -5.52 30.40 12.71
N ASP A 91 -4.71 29.40 13.00
CA ASP A 91 -3.25 29.38 12.84
C ASP A 91 -2.80 28.72 11.53
N ALA A 92 -3.74 28.45 10.63
CA ALA A 92 -3.45 27.92 9.31
C ALA A 92 -2.62 28.92 8.47
N ASN A 93 -1.51 28.46 7.90
CA ASN A 93 -0.63 29.26 7.06
C ASN A 93 -0.26 28.49 5.79
N VAL A 94 -1.08 28.61 4.77
CA VAL A 94 -0.91 27.94 3.48
C VAL A 94 0.39 28.36 2.80
N GLU A 95 0.70 29.69 2.76
CA GLU A 95 1.90 30.23 2.13
C GLU A 95 3.19 29.66 2.70
N LYS A 96 3.25 29.48 4.04
CA LYS A 96 4.36 28.82 4.70
C LYS A 96 4.55 27.40 4.18
N VAL A 97 3.46 26.60 4.11
CA VAL A 97 3.51 25.21 3.62
C VAL A 97 4.01 25.15 2.19
N LEU A 98 3.52 26.03 1.31
CA LEU A 98 3.91 26.06 -0.10
C LEU A 98 5.39 26.45 -0.29
N THR A 99 5.88 27.37 0.53
CA THR A 99 7.29 27.75 0.55
C THR A 99 8.17 26.58 1.00
N GLU A 100 7.81 25.90 2.10
CA GLU A 100 8.53 24.73 2.61
C GLU A 100 8.54 23.58 1.58
N LEU A 101 7.43 23.31 0.87
CA LEU A 101 7.37 22.28 -0.18
C LEU A 101 8.36 22.56 -1.32
N THR A 102 8.58 23.82 -1.66
CA THR A 102 9.54 24.23 -2.69
C THR A 102 10.97 23.81 -2.33
N GLU A 103 11.34 23.86 -1.04
CA GLU A 103 12.65 23.40 -0.57
C GLU A 103 12.87 21.88 -0.78
N TYR A 104 11.77 21.13 -0.83
CA TYR A 104 11.80 19.67 -1.13
C TYR A 104 11.59 19.39 -2.63
N GLY A 105 11.66 20.42 -3.50
CA GLY A 105 11.53 20.29 -4.95
C GLY A 105 10.10 19.94 -5.41
N LEU A 106 9.10 20.36 -4.65
CA LEU A 106 7.70 20.40 -5.05
C LEU A 106 7.31 21.87 -5.24
N VAL A 107 7.48 22.36 -6.47
CA VAL A 107 7.17 23.76 -6.80
C VAL A 107 5.71 23.86 -7.22
N PRO A 108 4.86 24.59 -6.46
CA PRO A 108 3.46 24.80 -6.81
C PRO A 108 3.28 25.53 -8.14
N GLU A 109 2.16 25.28 -8.84
CA GLU A 109 1.82 25.97 -10.10
C GLU A 109 1.78 27.49 -9.92
N GLN A 110 1.30 28.01 -8.79
CA GLN A 110 1.29 29.45 -8.48
C GLN A 110 2.69 30.09 -8.38
N TYR A 111 3.73 29.28 -8.20
CA TYR A 111 5.14 29.71 -8.22
C TYR A 111 5.85 29.34 -9.53
N GLY A 112 5.07 28.94 -10.56
CA GLY A 112 5.58 28.59 -11.89
C GLY A 112 6.10 27.15 -11.99
N GLY A 113 5.77 26.28 -11.04
CA GLY A 113 6.07 24.85 -11.08
C GLY A 113 4.96 24.02 -11.73
N ASP A 114 4.97 22.73 -11.47
CA ASP A 114 4.07 21.72 -12.03
C ASP A 114 3.25 20.97 -10.97
N VAL A 115 3.43 21.31 -9.70
CA VAL A 115 2.72 20.64 -8.60
C VAL A 115 1.37 21.29 -8.34
N ILE A 116 0.30 20.54 -8.53
CA ILE A 116 -1.05 21.01 -8.26
C ILE A 116 -1.30 20.97 -6.75
N THR A 117 -1.83 22.08 -6.22
CA THR A 117 -2.12 22.24 -4.79
C THR A 117 -3.59 22.54 -4.57
N CYS A 118 -4.23 21.87 -3.63
CA CYS A 118 -5.62 22.06 -3.22
C CYS A 118 -5.68 22.42 -1.73
N ASN A 119 -6.40 23.47 -1.40
CA ASN A 119 -6.65 23.85 -0.01
C ASN A 119 -7.92 23.15 0.47
N ILE A 120 -7.83 22.39 1.56
CA ILE A 120 -8.95 21.60 2.06
C ILE A 120 -9.13 21.72 3.56
N SER A 121 -10.33 21.46 4.02
CA SER A 121 -10.62 21.08 5.40
C SER A 121 -11.36 19.75 5.43
N ALA A 122 -10.68 18.70 5.84
CA ALA A 122 -11.31 17.39 6.01
C ALA A 122 -12.42 17.39 7.06
N LYS A 123 -12.39 18.36 8.00
CA LYS A 123 -13.38 18.52 9.06
C LYS A 123 -14.68 19.14 8.54
N THR A 124 -14.59 20.18 7.73
CA THR A 124 -15.75 20.91 7.21
C THR A 124 -16.22 20.40 5.84
N GLY A 125 -15.37 19.67 5.13
CA GLY A 125 -15.61 19.24 3.75
C GLY A 125 -15.22 20.27 2.70
N GLU A 126 -14.75 21.46 3.11
CA GLU A 126 -14.30 22.52 2.21
C GLU A 126 -13.15 22.03 1.32
N GLY A 127 -13.18 22.35 0.02
CA GLY A 127 -12.14 22.00 -0.96
C GLY A 127 -12.03 20.50 -1.31
N VAL A 128 -12.76 19.61 -0.64
CA VAL A 128 -12.65 18.16 -0.88
C VAL A 128 -13.19 17.79 -2.25
N LYS A 129 -14.28 18.42 -2.68
CA LYS A 129 -14.86 18.18 -4.01
C LYS A 129 -13.90 18.60 -5.11
N GLU A 130 -13.29 19.76 -4.97
CA GLU A 130 -12.29 20.31 -5.89
C GLU A 130 -11.05 19.42 -5.98
N LEU A 131 -10.59 18.89 -4.84
CA LEU A 131 -9.50 17.90 -4.81
C LEU A 131 -9.87 16.64 -5.61
N LEU A 132 -11.07 16.10 -5.44
CA LEU A 132 -11.52 14.91 -6.18
C LEU A 132 -11.63 15.16 -7.69
N GLU A 133 -12.13 16.33 -8.08
CA GLU A 133 -12.18 16.76 -9.49
C GLU A 133 -10.77 16.94 -10.08
N THR A 134 -9.86 17.50 -9.32
CA THR A 134 -8.44 17.62 -9.69
C THR A 134 -7.79 16.27 -9.92
N LEU A 135 -8.05 15.29 -9.05
CA LEU A 135 -7.52 13.93 -9.23
C LEU A 135 -8.03 13.29 -10.51
N LEU A 136 -9.29 13.48 -10.87
CA LEU A 136 -9.82 13.01 -12.14
C LEU A 136 -9.11 13.68 -13.32
N LEU A 137 -8.90 14.99 -13.27
CA LEU A 137 -8.19 15.73 -14.32
C LEU A 137 -6.76 15.21 -14.49
N VAL A 138 -6.02 15.06 -13.40
CA VAL A 138 -4.64 14.52 -13.44
C VAL A 138 -4.63 13.10 -14.01
N SER A 139 -5.60 12.25 -13.65
CA SER A 139 -5.72 10.90 -14.19
C SER A 139 -6.01 10.86 -15.69
N GLU A 140 -6.78 11.82 -16.20
CA GLU A 140 -7.05 11.96 -17.62
C GLU A 140 -5.80 12.44 -18.39
N MET A 141 -5.06 13.39 -17.83
CA MET A 141 -3.80 13.87 -18.40
C MET A 141 -2.73 12.77 -18.47
N ALA A 142 -2.73 11.87 -17.48
CA ALA A 142 -1.82 10.72 -17.45
C ALA A 142 -2.23 9.58 -18.42
N GLU A 143 -3.38 9.70 -19.12
CA GLU A 143 -3.91 8.70 -20.05
C GLU A 143 -3.90 7.26 -19.51
N LEU A 144 -4.27 7.08 -18.24
CA LEU A 144 -4.26 5.77 -17.58
C LEU A 144 -5.15 4.77 -18.30
N LYS A 145 -4.59 3.61 -18.65
CA LYS A 145 -5.27 2.56 -19.42
C LYS A 145 -5.03 1.20 -18.80
N ALA A 146 -6.07 0.38 -18.74
CA ALA A 146 -5.97 -1.04 -18.36
C ALA A 146 -6.81 -1.89 -19.28
N ASN A 147 -6.36 -3.12 -19.56
CA ASN A 147 -7.12 -4.07 -20.38
C ASN A 147 -7.92 -5.01 -19.47
N PRO A 148 -9.25 -4.94 -19.43
CA PRO A 148 -10.06 -5.84 -18.62
C PRO A 148 -10.18 -7.25 -19.23
N ASN A 149 -9.94 -7.41 -20.55
CA ASN A 149 -10.17 -8.66 -21.28
C ASN A 149 -8.94 -9.57 -21.28
N ARG A 150 -8.39 -9.83 -20.09
CA ARG A 150 -7.29 -10.78 -19.86
C ARG A 150 -7.41 -11.37 -18.47
N TYR A 151 -6.58 -12.38 -18.14
CA TYR A 151 -6.44 -12.89 -16.79
C TYR A 151 -5.95 -11.78 -15.86
N ALA A 152 -6.54 -11.74 -14.66
CA ALA A 152 -6.26 -10.70 -13.70
C ALA A 152 -4.80 -10.72 -13.24
N THR A 153 -4.24 -9.53 -13.12
CA THR A 153 -2.96 -9.29 -12.46
C THR A 153 -3.07 -8.10 -11.53
N GLY A 154 -2.27 -8.10 -10.48
CA GLY A 154 -2.25 -6.99 -9.53
C GLY A 154 -1.33 -7.25 -8.35
N THR A 155 -1.61 -6.60 -7.23
CA THR A 155 -0.71 -6.58 -6.07
C THR A 155 -1.49 -6.86 -4.78
N VAL A 156 -0.84 -7.56 -3.84
CA VAL A 156 -1.31 -7.74 -2.48
C VAL A 156 -1.14 -6.44 -1.71
N LEU A 157 -2.22 -5.91 -1.17
CA LEU A 157 -2.17 -4.77 -0.27
C LEU A 157 -1.84 -5.23 1.15
N GLU A 158 -2.59 -6.24 1.64
CA GLU A 158 -2.43 -6.78 2.97
C GLU A 158 -2.87 -8.26 3.01
N ALA A 159 -2.37 -9.01 3.97
CA ALA A 159 -2.77 -10.40 4.20
C ALA A 159 -2.85 -10.70 5.69
N ARG A 160 -3.90 -11.44 6.07
CA ARG A 160 -4.14 -11.85 7.46
C ARG A 160 -4.67 -13.27 7.54
N THR A 161 -4.56 -13.86 8.70
CA THR A 161 -5.20 -15.14 9.01
C THR A 161 -6.46 -14.90 9.84
N ASP A 162 -7.59 -15.34 9.34
CA ASP A 162 -8.86 -15.35 10.07
C ASP A 162 -9.13 -16.75 10.63
N GLN A 163 -9.61 -16.82 11.88
CA GLN A 163 -9.84 -18.10 12.56
C GLN A 163 -10.95 -18.94 11.92
N LYS A 164 -11.91 -18.32 11.20
CA LYS A 164 -13.06 -19.00 10.62
C LYS A 164 -12.87 -19.34 9.15
N VAL A 165 -12.27 -18.44 8.39
CA VAL A 165 -12.18 -18.56 6.92
C VAL A 165 -10.76 -18.83 6.42
N GLY A 166 -9.76 -18.84 7.32
CA GLY A 166 -8.36 -19.11 6.99
C GLY A 166 -7.65 -17.87 6.43
N THR A 167 -6.84 -18.04 5.39
CA THR A 167 -6.09 -16.96 4.77
C THR A 167 -7.02 -16.00 4.04
N VAL A 168 -6.96 -14.73 4.43
CA VAL A 168 -7.69 -13.61 3.83
C VAL A 168 -6.67 -12.64 3.24
N VAL A 169 -6.83 -12.30 1.97
CA VAL A 169 -5.89 -11.44 1.24
C VAL A 169 -6.63 -10.26 0.61
N SER A 170 -6.15 -9.07 0.89
CA SER A 170 -6.61 -7.83 0.23
C SER A 170 -5.78 -7.60 -1.01
N LEU A 171 -6.40 -7.59 -2.18
CA LEU A 171 -5.79 -7.43 -3.49
C LEU A 171 -6.24 -6.14 -4.16
N LEU A 172 -5.33 -5.51 -4.89
CA LEU A 172 -5.68 -4.50 -5.90
C LEU A 172 -5.55 -5.13 -7.28
N VAL A 173 -6.65 -5.22 -8.02
CA VAL A 173 -6.64 -5.64 -9.42
C VAL A 173 -6.10 -4.48 -10.26
N GLN A 174 -5.00 -4.68 -10.98
CA GLN A 174 -4.37 -3.63 -11.80
C GLN A 174 -4.65 -3.81 -13.29
N SER A 175 -4.79 -5.05 -13.76
CA SER A 175 -5.14 -5.35 -15.15
C SER A 175 -5.89 -6.68 -15.21
N GLY A 176 -6.71 -6.87 -16.23
CA GLY A 176 -7.56 -8.05 -16.36
C GLY A 176 -8.80 -8.00 -15.46
N THR A 177 -9.56 -9.06 -15.47
CA THR A 177 -10.75 -9.23 -14.61
C THR A 177 -10.56 -10.45 -13.74
N LEU A 178 -10.60 -10.25 -12.41
CA LEU A 178 -10.55 -11.34 -11.44
C LEU A 178 -11.97 -11.85 -11.18
N ARG A 179 -12.15 -13.16 -11.28
CA ARG A 179 -13.46 -13.80 -11.10
C ARG A 179 -13.46 -14.78 -9.95
N LEU A 180 -14.63 -14.96 -9.39
CA LEU A 180 -14.88 -16.02 -8.42
C LEU A 180 -14.57 -17.38 -9.06
N GLY A 181 -13.75 -18.20 -8.42
CA GLY A 181 -13.31 -19.49 -8.93
C GLY A 181 -12.01 -19.48 -9.74
N ASP A 182 -11.44 -18.31 -10.04
CA ASP A 182 -10.16 -18.24 -10.76
C ASP A 182 -9.03 -18.88 -9.96
N PRO A 183 -8.19 -19.72 -10.61
CA PRO A 183 -6.92 -20.14 -10.05
C PRO A 183 -5.94 -18.97 -10.05
N VAL A 184 -5.24 -18.74 -8.95
CA VAL A 184 -4.30 -17.63 -8.81
C VAL A 184 -2.96 -18.08 -8.20
N VAL A 185 -1.91 -17.39 -8.58
CA VAL A 185 -0.60 -17.41 -7.90
C VAL A 185 -0.38 -16.05 -7.28
N ILE A 186 0.03 -16.01 -6.02
CA ILE A 186 0.33 -14.80 -5.26
C ILE A 186 1.70 -14.97 -4.61
N GLY A 187 2.70 -14.26 -5.11
CA GLY A 187 4.08 -14.50 -4.66
C GLY A 187 4.49 -15.95 -4.88
N THR A 188 4.75 -16.66 -3.80
CA THR A 188 5.05 -18.10 -3.76
C THR A 188 3.83 -18.96 -3.39
N SER A 189 2.70 -18.35 -3.05
CA SER A 189 1.44 -19.03 -2.70
C SER A 189 0.56 -19.24 -3.93
N TYR A 190 -0.36 -20.19 -3.87
CA TYR A 190 -1.38 -20.40 -4.91
C TYR A 190 -2.72 -20.74 -4.28
N GLY A 191 -3.76 -20.70 -5.07
CA GLY A 191 -5.08 -21.11 -4.62
C GLY A 191 -6.14 -20.89 -5.67
N LYS A 192 -7.38 -21.10 -5.29
CA LYS A 192 -8.57 -20.82 -6.08
C LYS A 192 -9.46 -19.85 -5.32
N ILE A 193 -9.86 -18.76 -5.96
CA ILE A 193 -10.70 -17.74 -5.32
C ILE A 193 -12.03 -18.36 -4.87
N ARG A 194 -12.21 -18.49 -3.55
CA ARG A 194 -13.42 -19.07 -2.96
C ARG A 194 -14.46 -18.02 -2.61
N THR A 195 -14.01 -16.85 -2.13
CA THR A 195 -14.86 -15.69 -1.92
C THR A 195 -14.21 -14.48 -2.54
N LEU A 196 -15.01 -13.58 -3.07
CA LEU A 196 -14.57 -12.31 -3.62
C LEU A 196 -15.49 -11.23 -3.07
N LYS A 197 -14.95 -10.30 -2.29
CA LYS A 197 -15.69 -9.21 -1.66
C LYS A 197 -15.13 -7.87 -2.07
N ASP A 198 -16.03 -6.89 -2.21
CA ASP A 198 -15.67 -5.49 -2.43
C ASP A 198 -15.18 -4.82 -1.12
N ASP A 199 -14.80 -3.54 -1.22
CA ASP A 199 -14.37 -2.71 -0.10
C ASP A 199 -15.47 -2.45 0.95
N LYS A 200 -16.73 -2.74 0.64
CA LYS A 200 -17.89 -2.65 1.55
C LYS A 200 -18.25 -3.98 2.19
N GLY A 201 -17.51 -5.05 1.85
CA GLY A 201 -17.75 -6.42 2.34
C GLY A 201 -18.85 -7.18 1.60
N ASN A 202 -19.41 -6.65 0.50
CA ASN A 202 -20.40 -7.35 -0.31
C ASN A 202 -19.72 -8.42 -1.17
N ASN A 203 -20.39 -9.56 -1.31
CA ASN A 203 -19.93 -10.59 -2.25
C ASN A 203 -20.16 -10.14 -3.69
N ILE A 204 -19.12 -10.25 -4.50
CA ILE A 204 -19.14 -9.95 -5.93
C ILE A 204 -18.67 -11.16 -6.72
N THR A 205 -18.99 -11.24 -8.01
CA THR A 205 -18.61 -12.34 -8.90
C THR A 205 -17.36 -12.02 -9.72
N GLU A 206 -17.10 -10.74 -9.95
CA GLU A 206 -15.95 -10.27 -10.71
C GLU A 206 -15.45 -8.92 -10.20
N ALA A 207 -14.16 -8.66 -10.41
CA ALA A 207 -13.49 -7.41 -10.10
C ALA A 207 -12.68 -6.92 -11.31
N LEU A 208 -13.00 -5.72 -11.77
CA LEU A 208 -12.36 -5.02 -12.89
C LEU A 208 -11.04 -4.35 -12.44
N PRO A 209 -10.22 -3.84 -13.38
CA PRO A 209 -9.05 -3.04 -13.03
C PRO A 209 -9.39 -1.90 -12.05
N SER A 210 -8.41 -1.57 -11.19
CA SER A 210 -8.52 -0.59 -10.11
C SER A 210 -9.55 -0.92 -9.01
N THR A 211 -10.05 -2.17 -8.95
CA THR A 211 -10.95 -2.60 -7.88
C THR A 211 -10.17 -3.24 -6.74
N PRO A 212 -10.27 -2.71 -5.51
CA PRO A 212 -9.77 -3.37 -4.32
C PRO A 212 -10.74 -4.48 -3.91
N VAL A 213 -10.22 -5.65 -3.59
CA VAL A 213 -11.03 -6.82 -3.20
C VAL A 213 -10.39 -7.60 -2.07
N GLU A 214 -11.23 -8.20 -1.24
CA GLU A 214 -10.84 -9.18 -0.25
C GLU A 214 -11.18 -10.58 -0.75
N VAL A 215 -10.19 -11.48 -0.75
CA VAL A 215 -10.33 -12.85 -1.26
C VAL A 215 -9.93 -13.88 -0.24
N THR A 216 -10.51 -15.09 -0.36
CA THR A 216 -10.11 -16.29 0.38
C THR A 216 -9.87 -17.46 -0.57
N GLY A 217 -9.24 -18.52 -0.07
CA GLY A 217 -8.98 -19.73 -0.85
C GLY A 217 -7.52 -19.90 -1.25
N ILE A 218 -6.63 -19.08 -0.67
CA ILE A 218 -5.18 -19.16 -0.86
C ILE A 218 -4.60 -20.12 0.18
N ASN A 219 -3.69 -21.00 -0.26
CA ASN A 219 -3.14 -22.07 0.56
C ASN A 219 -2.21 -21.60 1.68
N ASP A 220 -1.55 -20.46 1.49
CA ASP A 220 -0.56 -19.93 2.42
C ASP A 220 -0.70 -18.40 2.51
N LEU A 221 -0.08 -17.77 3.50
CA LEU A 221 -0.15 -16.33 3.71
C LEU A 221 0.90 -15.62 2.85
N PRO A 222 0.48 -14.86 1.78
CA PRO A 222 1.42 -14.12 0.95
C PRO A 222 1.97 -12.89 1.69
N LEU A 223 3.05 -12.34 1.16
CA LEU A 223 3.59 -11.08 1.64
C LEU A 223 2.83 -9.90 1.03
N ALA A 224 2.66 -8.86 1.82
CA ALA A 224 2.14 -7.61 1.31
C ALA A 224 3.13 -7.03 0.28
N GLY A 225 2.62 -6.59 -0.88
CA GLY A 225 3.41 -6.18 -2.04
C GLY A 225 3.68 -7.29 -3.06
N ASP A 226 3.40 -8.55 -2.73
CA ASP A 226 3.50 -9.64 -3.70
C ASP A 226 2.61 -9.38 -4.92
N LYS A 227 3.10 -9.78 -6.09
CA LYS A 227 2.30 -9.74 -7.32
C LYS A 227 1.44 -10.99 -7.42
N PHE A 228 0.17 -10.81 -7.81
CA PHE A 228 -0.69 -11.93 -8.14
C PHE A 228 -0.99 -12.01 -9.64
N MET A 229 -1.29 -13.20 -10.10
CA MET A 229 -1.73 -13.47 -11.46
C MET A 229 -2.75 -14.61 -11.44
N ALA A 230 -3.85 -14.42 -12.19
CA ALA A 230 -4.84 -15.47 -12.45
C ALA A 230 -4.43 -16.31 -13.66
N PHE A 231 -4.85 -17.58 -13.65
CA PHE A 231 -4.55 -18.58 -14.68
C PHE A 231 -5.82 -19.28 -15.16
N GLU A 232 -5.72 -19.98 -16.27
CA GLU A 232 -6.82 -20.79 -16.80
C GLU A 232 -7.04 -22.03 -15.93
N THR A 233 -5.96 -22.68 -15.50
CA THR A 233 -6.01 -23.94 -14.78
C THR A 233 -5.29 -23.87 -13.44
N GLU A 234 -5.81 -24.60 -12.44
CA GLU A 234 -5.18 -24.73 -11.12
C GLU A 234 -3.81 -25.44 -11.20
N LYS A 235 -3.64 -26.36 -12.19
CA LYS A 235 -2.38 -27.06 -12.42
C LYS A 235 -1.26 -26.08 -12.80
N GLU A 236 -1.54 -25.14 -13.70
CA GLU A 236 -0.58 -24.09 -14.08
C GLU A 236 -0.21 -23.22 -12.89
N ALA A 237 -1.20 -22.73 -12.13
CA ALA A 237 -0.98 -21.95 -10.95
C ALA A 237 -0.09 -22.66 -9.93
N ARG A 238 -0.38 -23.93 -9.66
CA ARG A 238 0.42 -24.76 -8.75
C ARG A 238 1.86 -24.94 -9.22
N ASN A 239 2.08 -25.24 -10.50
CA ASN A 239 3.42 -25.45 -11.05
C ASN A 239 4.27 -24.18 -10.92
N ILE A 240 3.72 -23.01 -11.26
CA ILE A 240 4.41 -21.73 -11.15
C ILE A 240 4.72 -21.40 -9.68
N SER A 241 3.79 -21.67 -8.76
CA SER A 241 4.02 -21.49 -7.34
C SER A 241 5.21 -22.34 -6.85
N LEU A 242 5.24 -23.62 -7.21
CA LEU A 242 6.32 -24.54 -6.84
C LEU A 242 7.69 -24.08 -7.41
N GLU A 243 7.72 -23.64 -8.65
CA GLU A 243 8.93 -23.08 -9.27
C GLU A 243 9.44 -21.85 -8.51
N ARG A 244 8.54 -20.93 -8.15
CA ARG A 244 8.89 -19.73 -7.35
C ARG A 244 9.39 -20.11 -5.95
N GLN A 245 8.76 -21.08 -5.31
CA GLN A 245 9.20 -21.60 -3.99
C GLN A 245 10.61 -22.19 -4.05
N THR A 246 10.91 -22.97 -5.08
CA THR A 246 12.24 -23.56 -5.26
C THR A 246 13.30 -22.48 -5.44
N ARG A 247 13.04 -21.50 -6.31
CA ARG A 247 13.95 -20.36 -6.53
C ARG A 247 14.17 -19.53 -5.27
N SER A 248 13.11 -19.31 -4.49
CA SER A 248 13.23 -18.56 -3.22
C SER A 248 14.11 -19.31 -2.22
N ARG A 249 13.91 -20.62 -2.06
CA ARG A 249 14.74 -21.46 -1.17
C ARG A 249 16.21 -21.47 -1.59
N GLU A 250 16.50 -21.59 -2.88
CA GLU A 250 17.86 -21.54 -3.41
C GLU A 250 18.54 -20.19 -3.14
N ALA A 251 17.79 -19.08 -3.30
CA ALA A 251 18.28 -17.75 -3.02
C ALA A 251 18.57 -17.53 -1.51
N ASP A 252 17.72 -18.08 -0.65
CA ASP A 252 17.91 -17.99 0.81
C ASP A 252 19.08 -18.87 1.28
N THR A 253 19.24 -20.06 0.72
CA THR A 253 20.37 -20.96 1.04
C THR A 253 21.71 -20.30 0.65
N ASN A 254 21.76 -19.58 -0.45
CA ASN A 254 22.95 -18.86 -0.89
C ASN A 254 23.27 -17.63 -0.01
N LYS A 255 22.29 -17.06 0.69
CA LYS A 255 22.48 -15.94 1.62
C LYS A 255 22.90 -16.37 3.03
N THR A 256 22.51 -17.57 3.45
CA THR A 256 22.77 -18.12 4.78
C THR A 256 24.06 -18.95 4.88
N GLY A 257 24.94 -18.86 3.90
CA GLY A 257 26.30 -19.43 3.96
C GLY A 257 27.15 -18.69 5.01
N MET A 258 26.75 -18.76 6.29
CA MET A 258 27.62 -18.40 7.42
C MET A 258 28.84 -19.31 7.38
N SER A 259 30.04 -18.71 7.30
CA SER A 259 31.28 -19.47 7.41
C SER A 259 31.41 -20.01 8.83
N LEU A 260 32.14 -21.11 8.99
CA LEU A 260 32.45 -21.63 10.33
C LEU A 260 33.17 -20.58 11.19
N ASP A 261 33.96 -19.71 10.58
CA ASP A 261 34.66 -18.60 11.24
C ASP A 261 33.69 -17.53 11.77
N ASP A 262 32.59 -17.25 11.07
CA ASP A 262 31.55 -16.35 11.56
C ASP A 262 30.82 -16.93 12.78
N LEU A 263 30.58 -18.24 12.79
CA LEU A 263 30.01 -18.94 13.94
C LEU A 263 30.94 -18.92 15.17
N PHE A 264 32.23 -19.12 14.98
CA PHE A 264 33.21 -19.03 16.06
C PHE A 264 33.34 -17.61 16.63
N SER A 265 33.31 -16.59 15.78
CA SER A 265 33.36 -15.18 16.22
C SER A 265 32.12 -14.78 17.05
N ILE A 266 30.93 -15.28 16.72
CA ILE A 266 29.68 -15.04 17.49
C ILE A 266 29.76 -15.73 18.87
N VAL A 267 30.30 -16.95 18.94
CA VAL A 267 30.45 -17.69 20.20
C VAL A 267 31.50 -17.04 21.11
N GLU A 268 32.58 -16.50 20.55
CA GLU A 268 33.64 -15.78 21.33
C GLU A 268 33.19 -14.40 21.83
N ALA A 269 32.31 -13.70 21.11
CA ALA A 269 31.81 -12.39 21.49
C ALA A 269 30.91 -12.38 22.75
N GLY A 270 30.38 -13.54 23.15
CA GLY A 270 29.58 -13.67 24.38
C GLY A 270 28.31 -12.82 24.39
N GLU A 271 27.80 -12.48 23.21
CA GLU A 271 26.60 -11.67 23.08
C GLU A 271 25.38 -12.39 23.68
N LYS A 272 24.67 -11.69 24.56
CA LYS A 272 23.42 -12.20 25.13
C LYS A 272 22.30 -12.04 24.10
N GLU A 273 21.92 -13.15 23.46
CA GLU A 273 20.76 -13.16 22.57
C GLU A 273 19.46 -13.04 23.37
N ILE A 274 18.58 -12.16 22.95
CA ILE A 274 17.21 -12.04 23.46
C ILE A 274 16.27 -12.61 22.41
N ASN A 275 15.70 -13.76 22.68
CA ASN A 275 14.70 -14.39 21.80
C ASN A 275 13.33 -13.74 22.01
N VAL A 276 12.80 -13.06 21.00
CA VAL A 276 11.52 -12.38 21.03
C VAL A 276 10.50 -13.09 20.12
N VAL A 277 9.35 -13.45 20.68
CA VAL A 277 8.22 -13.99 19.91
C VAL A 277 7.25 -12.85 19.57
N LEU A 278 7.16 -12.50 18.29
CA LEU A 278 6.25 -11.46 17.79
C LEU A 278 4.99 -12.11 17.24
N LYS A 279 3.81 -11.62 17.69
CA LYS A 279 2.49 -12.00 17.18
C LYS A 279 1.77 -10.75 16.72
N CYS A 280 1.36 -10.70 15.46
CA CYS A 280 0.62 -9.59 14.86
C CYS A 280 -0.65 -10.13 14.20
N ASP A 281 -1.64 -9.26 14.06
CA ASP A 281 -2.92 -9.53 13.38
C ASP A 281 -2.79 -9.50 11.86
N VAL A 282 -1.94 -8.59 11.34
CA VAL A 282 -1.67 -8.45 9.91
C VAL A 282 -0.16 -8.52 9.61
N LYS A 283 0.18 -8.93 8.40
CA LYS A 283 1.57 -9.14 7.98
C LYS A 283 2.38 -7.83 7.92
N GLY A 284 1.74 -6.73 7.55
CA GLY A 284 2.40 -5.43 7.51
C GLY A 284 2.82 -4.91 8.89
N SER A 285 2.04 -5.16 9.94
CA SER A 285 2.39 -4.81 11.32
C SER A 285 3.62 -5.59 11.81
N GLU A 286 3.77 -6.87 11.44
CA GLU A 286 4.97 -7.67 11.72
C GLU A 286 6.23 -7.02 11.14
N GLU A 287 6.17 -6.56 9.89
CA GLU A 287 7.29 -5.89 9.23
C GLU A 287 7.68 -4.57 9.92
N ALA A 288 6.69 -3.77 10.34
CA ALA A 288 6.91 -2.51 11.03
C ALA A 288 7.60 -2.70 12.39
N VAL A 289 7.14 -3.68 13.18
CA VAL A 289 7.74 -3.99 14.49
C VAL A 289 9.17 -4.52 14.33
N LYS A 290 9.42 -5.45 13.38
CA LYS A 290 10.78 -5.94 13.09
C LYS A 290 11.72 -4.80 12.73
N GLN A 291 11.28 -3.87 11.88
CA GLN A 291 12.08 -2.70 11.50
C GLN A 291 12.35 -1.77 12.69
N SER A 292 11.40 -1.60 13.59
CA SER A 292 11.57 -0.78 14.79
C SER A 292 12.55 -1.44 15.78
N LEU A 293 12.45 -2.75 15.97
CA LEU A 293 13.37 -3.51 16.84
C LEU A 293 14.81 -3.50 16.30
N SER A 294 15.00 -3.60 14.98
CA SER A 294 16.35 -3.55 14.38
C SER A 294 17.06 -2.20 14.52
N LYS A 295 16.36 -1.13 14.94
CA LYS A 295 16.94 0.19 15.22
C LYS A 295 17.37 0.37 16.68
N ILE A 296 17.14 -0.61 17.55
CA ILE A 296 17.41 -0.53 19.00
C ILE A 296 18.82 -1.08 19.36
N ASN A 297 19.69 -1.24 18.42
CA ASN A 297 21.07 -1.68 18.68
C ASN A 297 21.95 -0.54 19.21
#